data_a3f06595fc055d20fcae6052b5ee1fa4
#
_entry.id   a3f06595fc055d20fcae6052b5ee1fa4
#
_cell.length_a   1.000
_cell.length_b   1.000
_cell.length_c   1.000
_cell.angle_alpha   90.00
_cell.angle_beta   90.00
_cell.angle_gamma   90.00
#
_symmetry.space_group_name_H-M   'P 1'
#
loop_
_entity.id
_entity.type
_entity.pdbx_description
1 polymer ?
#
loop_
_entity_poly.entity_id
_entity_poly.type
_entity_poly.pdbx_seq_one_letter_code
_entity_poly.pdbx_strand_id
1 'polypeptide(L)'
;MQKIFFSKNVLLKPLAGLSAVVLLAASCGNGSDNVNPDAGFVDYVEAYTGGLVSEGSSVKIQFASTPDTSVPAEGLFSFSPSLRGEARWVGSRMIEFVPEDGQLKQGREYRGKFSLDKVFGVETPKLKTFEFTFRVAPKRAALVIDGVKILRQSPELASVEGRLVLSESLPENEVADMLFSEGASGAAKISLKTGSEAGVYEFSVSPLNRRKDDD
;
A
#
# COMPACT_ATOMS: atom_id res chain seq x y z
N MET A 1 1.58 -23.92 23.07
CA MET A 1 1.05 -23.41 21.80
C MET A 1 2.12 -22.51 21.20
N GLN A 2 2.75 -22.96 20.12
CA GLN A 2 3.84 -22.21 19.49
C GLN A 2 3.22 -21.18 18.54
N LYS A 3 3.60 -19.93 18.69
CA LYS A 3 3.05 -18.84 17.87
C LYS A 3 4.10 -18.41 16.86
N ILE A 4 3.70 -18.28 15.62
CA ILE A 4 4.49 -17.67 14.56
C ILE A 4 4.00 -16.24 14.41
N PHE A 5 4.89 -15.27 14.52
CA PHE A 5 4.55 -13.86 14.49
C PHE A 5 5.20 -13.17 13.30
N PHE A 6 4.54 -12.11 12.87
CA PHE A 6 5.02 -11.19 11.89
C PHE A 6 5.63 -9.97 12.59
N SER A 7 6.96 -9.80 12.50
CA SER A 7 7.62 -8.62 13.05
C SER A 7 7.45 -7.47 12.09
N LYS A 8 6.66 -6.49 12.48
CA LYS A 8 6.67 -5.17 11.85
C LYS A 8 6.77 -4.14 12.95
N ASN A 9 7.52 -3.07 12.73
CA ASN A 9 7.56 -1.89 13.59
C ASN A 9 6.18 -1.22 13.67
N VAL A 10 5.22 -1.89 14.31
CA VAL A 10 3.99 -1.30 14.80
C VAL A 10 4.06 -1.43 16.31
N LEU A 11 4.52 -0.36 16.94
CA LEU A 11 4.45 -0.20 18.38
C LEU A 11 2.96 -0.19 18.79
N LEU A 12 2.44 -1.34 19.24
CA LEU A 12 1.27 -1.37 20.12
C LEU A 12 1.78 -1.64 21.53
N LYS A 13 1.96 -0.59 22.31
CA LYS A 13 2.09 -0.71 23.76
C LYS A 13 0.73 -1.15 24.33
N PRO A 14 0.66 -2.20 25.16
CA PRO A 14 -0.54 -2.49 25.90
C PRO A 14 -0.67 -1.47 27.04
N LEU A 15 -1.70 -0.65 26.98
CA LEU A 15 -2.16 0.11 28.15
C LEU A 15 -3.20 -0.75 28.86
N ALA A 16 -2.84 -1.20 30.04
CA ALA A 16 -3.76 -1.88 30.96
C ALA A 16 -4.73 -0.83 31.55
N GLY A 17 -6.00 -1.18 31.58
CA GLY A 17 -6.92 -0.59 32.54
C GLY A 17 -8.19 0.02 31.97
N LEU A 18 -9.25 -0.56 32.38
CA LEU A 18 -10.62 -0.06 32.59
C LEU A 18 -11.65 -0.26 31.48
N SER A 19 -12.55 -1.19 31.81
CA SER A 19 -13.81 -1.46 31.14
C SER A 19 -14.69 -0.21 31.03
N ALA A 20 -15.03 0.14 29.79
CA ALA A 20 -16.27 0.85 29.46
C ALA A 20 -16.73 0.35 28.10
N VAL A 21 -17.76 -0.48 28.13
CA VAL A 21 -18.51 -0.86 26.92
C VAL A 21 -19.29 0.37 26.48
N VAL A 22 -18.76 1.09 25.50
CA VAL A 22 -19.50 2.07 24.74
C VAL A 22 -19.74 1.46 23.38
N LEU A 23 -20.96 0.97 23.15
CA LEU A 23 -21.48 0.65 21.83
C LEU A 23 -21.60 1.94 21.03
N LEU A 24 -20.52 2.36 20.39
CA LEU A 24 -20.58 3.31 19.30
C LEU A 24 -20.83 2.51 18.02
N ALA A 25 -22.05 2.54 17.55
CA ALA A 25 -22.38 2.23 16.18
C ALA A 25 -21.61 3.24 15.30
N ALA A 26 -20.35 2.90 14.99
CA ALA A 26 -19.60 3.59 13.98
C ALA A 26 -20.21 3.17 12.63
N SER A 27 -21.14 4.01 12.16
CA SER A 27 -21.55 4.06 10.77
C SER A 27 -20.30 3.98 9.90
N CYS A 28 -20.11 2.85 9.20
CA CYS A 28 -19.15 2.73 8.11
C CYS A 28 -19.61 3.58 6.93
N GLY A 29 -19.43 4.87 7.05
CA GLY A 29 -19.51 5.83 5.98
C GLY A 29 -18.12 6.17 5.48
N ASN A 30 -17.33 5.20 5.02
CA ASN A 30 -16.20 5.49 4.14
C ASN A 30 -16.72 5.54 2.70
N GLY A 31 -17.61 6.48 2.42
CA GLY A 31 -17.72 7.03 1.10
C GLY A 31 -16.38 7.70 0.79
N SER A 32 -15.52 7.06 0.00
CA SER A 32 -14.55 7.83 -0.77
C SER A 32 -15.39 8.82 -1.55
N ASP A 33 -15.30 10.11 -1.22
CA ASP A 33 -15.74 11.18 -2.09
C ASP A 33 -14.87 11.09 -3.35
N ASN A 34 -15.21 10.14 -4.23
CA ASN A 34 -14.73 10.14 -5.59
C ASN A 34 -15.24 11.45 -6.17
N VAL A 35 -14.36 12.45 -6.18
CA VAL A 35 -14.61 13.69 -6.92
C VAL A 35 -14.78 13.24 -8.36
N ASN A 36 -16.04 13.08 -8.77
CA ASN A 36 -16.35 12.81 -10.15
C ASN A 36 -16.22 14.18 -10.87
N PRO A 37 -15.22 14.35 -11.73
CA PRO A 37 -14.99 15.65 -12.35
C PRO A 37 -16.26 16.12 -13.07
N ASP A 38 -16.54 17.42 -13.01
CA ASP A 38 -17.63 18.03 -13.78
C ASP A 38 -17.51 17.64 -15.26
N ALA A 39 -18.64 17.33 -15.90
CA ALA A 39 -18.66 16.93 -17.31
C ALA A 39 -18.00 17.97 -18.25
N GLY A 40 -17.94 19.24 -17.85
CA GLY A 40 -17.25 20.29 -18.59
C GLY A 40 -15.73 20.11 -18.70
N PHE A 41 -15.12 19.25 -17.89
CA PHE A 41 -13.67 18.97 -17.99
C PHE A 41 -13.32 18.08 -19.17
N VAL A 42 -14.28 17.38 -19.79
CA VAL A 42 -14.03 16.45 -20.92
C VAL A 42 -13.33 17.12 -22.12
N ASP A 43 -13.55 18.42 -22.32
CA ASP A 43 -12.92 19.18 -23.40
C ASP A 43 -11.43 19.47 -23.14
N TYR A 44 -10.99 19.35 -21.90
CA TYR A 44 -9.63 19.67 -21.46
C TYR A 44 -8.85 18.43 -21.00
N VAL A 45 -9.48 17.52 -20.25
CA VAL A 45 -8.83 16.38 -19.62
C VAL A 45 -9.37 15.08 -20.19
N GLU A 46 -8.50 14.30 -20.84
CA GLU A 46 -8.78 12.98 -21.39
C GLU A 46 -8.61 11.87 -20.35
N ALA A 47 -7.51 11.93 -19.57
CA ALA A 47 -7.20 10.97 -18.53
C ALA A 47 -6.37 11.60 -17.42
N TYR A 48 -6.44 11.02 -16.23
CA TYR A 48 -5.67 11.47 -15.08
C TYR A 48 -5.39 10.32 -14.09
N THR A 49 -4.38 10.50 -13.26
CA THR A 49 -4.08 9.57 -12.18
C THR A 49 -5.18 9.65 -11.11
N GLY A 50 -5.92 8.56 -10.94
CA GLY A 50 -6.99 8.42 -9.96
C GLY A 50 -7.04 7.01 -9.37
N GLY A 51 -7.95 6.78 -8.41
CA GLY A 51 -8.12 5.46 -7.81
C GLY A 51 -6.94 5.03 -6.93
N LEU A 52 -6.50 3.78 -7.08
CA LEU A 52 -5.44 3.18 -6.26
C LEU A 52 -4.10 3.20 -7.01
N VAL A 53 -3.08 3.79 -6.39
CA VAL A 53 -1.72 3.90 -6.95
C VAL A 53 -0.68 3.28 -6.03
N SER A 54 0.52 2.97 -6.53
CA SER A 54 1.66 2.52 -5.71
C SER A 54 2.44 3.68 -5.09
N GLU A 55 3.30 3.40 -4.11
CA GLU A 55 4.17 4.42 -3.48
C GLU A 55 5.14 5.10 -4.46
N GLY A 56 5.56 4.38 -5.51
CA GLY A 56 6.46 4.90 -6.53
C GLY A 56 5.76 5.52 -7.74
N SER A 57 4.44 5.73 -7.68
CA SER A 57 3.70 6.27 -8.82
C SER A 57 3.93 7.76 -9.00
N SER A 58 4.01 8.20 -10.26
CA SER A 58 3.86 9.60 -10.62
C SER A 58 2.39 9.95 -10.83
N VAL A 59 2.06 11.24 -10.70
CA VAL A 59 0.73 11.79 -10.97
C VAL A 59 0.71 12.40 -12.35
N LYS A 60 -0.18 11.93 -13.22
CA LYS A 60 -0.25 12.33 -14.63
C LYS A 60 -1.61 12.90 -14.99
N ILE A 61 -1.62 13.89 -15.87
CA ILE A 61 -2.82 14.37 -16.54
C ILE A 61 -2.55 14.36 -18.04
N GLN A 62 -3.39 13.62 -18.77
CA GLN A 62 -3.45 13.61 -20.23
C GLN A 62 -4.55 14.57 -20.66
N PHE A 63 -4.23 15.50 -21.56
CA PHE A 63 -5.17 16.50 -22.04
C PHE A 63 -5.86 16.07 -23.33
N ALA A 64 -7.14 16.38 -23.45
CA ALA A 64 -7.95 16.14 -24.65
C ALA A 64 -7.52 17.04 -25.80
N SER A 65 -7.11 18.26 -25.49
CA SER A 65 -6.57 19.25 -26.44
C SER A 65 -5.15 19.68 -26.05
N THR A 66 -4.46 20.41 -26.92
CA THR A 66 -3.08 20.83 -26.66
C THR A 66 -3.06 22.05 -25.74
N PRO A 67 -2.48 21.93 -24.51
CA PRO A 67 -2.31 23.07 -23.61
C PRO A 67 -1.16 23.98 -24.09
N ASP A 68 -1.07 25.18 -23.52
CA ASP A 68 0.12 26.01 -23.65
C ASP A 68 1.28 25.45 -22.82
N THR A 69 2.14 24.66 -23.44
CA THR A 69 3.32 24.06 -22.82
C THR A 69 4.48 25.03 -22.62
N SER A 70 4.37 26.29 -23.05
CA SER A 70 5.34 27.35 -22.74
C SER A 70 5.20 27.81 -21.29
N VAL A 71 4.06 27.56 -20.66
CA VAL A 71 3.85 27.79 -19.23
C VAL A 71 4.71 26.82 -18.43
N PRO A 72 5.54 27.30 -17.49
CA PRO A 72 6.32 26.41 -16.63
C PRO A 72 5.44 25.41 -15.90
N ALA A 73 5.85 24.14 -15.86
CA ALA A 73 5.09 23.08 -15.20
C ALA A 73 5.06 23.27 -13.66
N GLU A 74 6.04 23.96 -13.12
CA GLU A 74 6.14 24.27 -11.70
C GLU A 74 4.97 25.13 -11.23
N GLY A 75 4.38 24.76 -10.08
CA GLY A 75 3.25 25.49 -9.49
C GLY A 75 1.90 25.31 -10.20
N LEU A 76 1.81 24.41 -11.20
CA LEU A 76 0.54 24.01 -11.79
C LEU A 76 -0.22 23.00 -10.96
N PHE A 77 0.49 22.18 -10.18
CA PHE A 77 -0.11 21.22 -9.23
C PHE A 77 -0.08 21.77 -7.82
N SER A 78 -1.11 21.41 -7.06
CA SER A 78 -1.11 21.47 -5.60
C SER A 78 -1.77 20.22 -5.03
N PHE A 79 -1.33 19.79 -3.85
CA PHE A 79 -1.81 18.55 -3.24
C PHE A 79 -2.20 18.77 -1.77
N SER A 80 -3.21 18.05 -1.33
CA SER A 80 -3.62 17.95 0.08
C SER A 80 -3.78 16.47 0.46
N PRO A 81 -2.95 15.95 1.38
CA PRO A 81 -1.77 16.56 2.00
C PRO A 81 -0.71 17.01 0.98
N SER A 82 0.11 17.99 1.36
CA SER A 82 1.15 18.51 0.46
C SER A 82 2.15 17.43 0.05
N LEU A 83 2.59 17.47 -1.19
CA LEU A 83 3.63 16.62 -1.75
C LEU A 83 4.78 17.48 -2.24
N ARG A 84 6.01 17.05 -1.96
CA ARG A 84 7.22 17.58 -2.59
C ARG A 84 7.53 16.73 -3.81
N GLY A 85 8.00 17.35 -4.86
CA GLY A 85 8.31 16.70 -6.11
C GLY A 85 8.46 17.70 -7.24
N GLU A 86 8.63 17.20 -8.45
CA GLU A 86 8.85 17.98 -9.64
C GLU A 86 7.76 17.74 -10.67
N ALA A 87 7.27 18.82 -11.27
CA ALA A 87 6.34 18.75 -12.38
C ALA A 87 7.10 18.97 -13.71
N ARG A 88 6.72 18.22 -14.73
CA ARG A 88 7.30 18.36 -16.08
C ARG A 88 6.29 18.09 -17.17
N TRP A 89 6.47 18.73 -18.32
CA TRP A 89 5.74 18.40 -19.52
C TRP A 89 6.29 17.12 -20.16
N VAL A 90 5.38 16.23 -20.56
CA VAL A 90 5.71 14.97 -21.25
C VAL A 90 5.03 14.99 -22.62
N GLY A 91 5.80 15.39 -23.65
CA GLY A 91 5.22 15.64 -24.97
C GLY A 91 4.31 16.86 -24.99
N SER A 92 3.38 16.91 -25.96
CA SER A 92 2.52 18.08 -26.21
C SER A 92 1.19 18.09 -25.44
N ARG A 93 0.76 16.95 -24.87
CA ARG A 93 -0.56 16.81 -24.26
C ARG A 93 -0.55 16.07 -22.92
N MET A 94 0.59 16.01 -22.24
CA MET A 94 0.66 15.37 -20.92
C MET A 94 1.56 16.18 -19.99
N ILE A 95 1.13 16.25 -18.75
CA ILE A 95 1.96 16.73 -17.64
C ILE A 95 2.09 15.65 -16.59
N GLU A 96 3.27 15.55 -16.01
CA GLU A 96 3.59 14.58 -14.96
C GLU A 96 4.17 15.32 -13.76
N PHE A 97 3.69 14.97 -12.56
CA PHE A 97 4.31 15.31 -11.29
C PHE A 97 4.94 14.06 -10.71
N VAL A 98 6.23 14.12 -10.44
CA VAL A 98 7.01 13.03 -9.83
C VAL A 98 7.24 13.39 -8.37
N PRO A 99 6.55 12.74 -7.42
CA PRO A 99 6.81 12.94 -6.00
C PRO A 99 8.23 12.52 -5.64
N GLU A 100 8.87 13.22 -4.70
CA GLU A 100 10.11 12.74 -4.08
C GLU A 100 9.88 11.40 -3.37
N ASP A 101 10.95 10.62 -3.23
CA ASP A 101 10.90 9.33 -2.56
C ASP A 101 10.26 9.42 -1.16
N GLY A 102 9.35 8.49 -0.90
CA GLY A 102 8.65 8.40 0.38
C GLY A 102 7.63 9.51 0.65
N GLN A 103 7.30 10.38 -0.29
CA GLN A 103 6.22 11.36 -0.13
C GLN A 103 4.83 10.70 -0.15
N LEU A 104 4.63 9.70 -1.00
CA LEU A 104 3.39 8.95 -1.06
C LEU A 104 3.34 7.95 0.09
N LYS A 105 2.43 8.15 1.04
CA LYS A 105 2.29 7.29 2.23
C LYS A 105 1.20 6.24 2.01
N GLN A 106 1.50 5.01 2.37
CA GLN A 106 0.61 3.85 2.25
C GLN A 106 -0.75 4.09 2.92
N GLY A 107 -1.81 3.69 2.24
CA GLY A 107 -3.19 3.81 2.71
C GLY A 107 -3.72 5.24 2.74
N ARG A 108 -2.90 6.24 2.39
CA ARG A 108 -3.27 7.65 2.45
C ARG A 108 -3.93 8.09 1.15
N GLU A 109 -4.95 8.92 1.28
CA GLU A 109 -5.61 9.60 0.19
C GLU A 109 -5.03 11.00 0.00
N TYR A 110 -4.91 11.37 -1.26
CA TYR A 110 -4.43 12.67 -1.69
C TYR A 110 -5.44 13.31 -2.64
N ARG A 111 -5.70 14.60 -2.42
CA ARG A 111 -6.47 15.42 -3.35
C ARG A 111 -5.50 16.28 -4.15
N GLY A 112 -5.52 16.12 -5.47
CA GLY A 112 -4.76 16.93 -6.40
C GLY A 112 -5.63 18.04 -6.99
N LYS A 113 -5.02 19.18 -7.25
CA LYS A 113 -5.59 20.30 -8.01
C LYS A 113 -4.61 20.69 -9.09
N PHE A 114 -5.12 20.93 -10.28
CA PHE A 114 -4.35 21.38 -11.42
C PHE A 114 -4.96 22.67 -11.99
N SER A 115 -4.12 23.70 -12.26
CA SER A 115 -4.54 25.00 -12.76
C SER A 115 -4.75 24.96 -14.28
N LEU A 116 -5.97 24.63 -14.72
CA LEU A 116 -6.32 24.60 -16.15
C LEU A 116 -6.36 26.02 -16.77
N ASP A 117 -6.76 27.02 -16.00
CA ASP A 117 -6.82 28.41 -16.43
C ASP A 117 -5.48 28.92 -16.94
N LYS A 118 -4.38 28.50 -16.33
CA LYS A 118 -3.03 28.93 -16.72
C LYS A 118 -2.59 28.38 -18.08
N VAL A 119 -3.07 27.20 -18.46
CA VAL A 119 -2.58 26.48 -19.66
C VAL A 119 -3.57 26.44 -20.80
N PHE A 120 -4.86 26.75 -20.53
CA PHE A 120 -5.91 26.79 -21.55
C PHE A 120 -6.64 28.16 -21.61
N GLY A 121 -6.32 29.09 -20.72
CA GLY A 121 -7.04 30.37 -20.63
C GLY A 121 -8.51 30.22 -20.26
N VAL A 122 -8.85 29.23 -19.42
CA VAL A 122 -10.25 28.95 -19.04
C VAL A 122 -10.82 30.09 -18.23
N GLU A 123 -11.87 30.73 -18.72
CA GLU A 123 -12.54 31.84 -18.02
C GLU A 123 -13.65 31.38 -17.09
N THR A 124 -14.29 30.24 -17.38
CA THR A 124 -15.37 29.68 -16.58
C THR A 124 -14.88 29.30 -15.18
N PRO A 125 -15.36 29.94 -14.10
CA PRO A 125 -14.80 29.78 -12.75
C PRO A 125 -14.74 28.33 -12.26
N LYS A 126 -15.76 27.53 -12.58
CA LYS A 126 -15.87 26.12 -12.19
C LYS A 126 -14.84 25.21 -12.88
N LEU A 127 -14.31 25.62 -14.02
CA LEU A 127 -13.38 24.83 -14.84
C LEU A 127 -11.93 25.32 -14.74
N LYS A 128 -11.66 26.39 -13.98
CA LYS A 128 -10.30 26.93 -13.81
C LYS A 128 -9.35 25.96 -13.14
N THR A 129 -9.86 25.14 -12.23
CA THR A 129 -9.08 24.19 -11.45
C THR A 129 -9.68 22.81 -11.59
N PHE A 130 -8.89 21.88 -12.12
CA PHE A 130 -9.25 20.47 -12.18
C PHE A 130 -8.89 19.80 -10.85
N GLU A 131 -9.89 19.28 -10.13
CA GLU A 131 -9.70 18.57 -8.88
C GLU A 131 -9.87 17.06 -9.09
N PHE A 132 -8.99 16.28 -8.48
CA PHE A 132 -9.01 14.82 -8.55
C PHE A 132 -8.49 14.20 -7.25
N THR A 133 -8.76 12.92 -7.03
CA THR A 133 -8.31 12.18 -5.85
C THR A 133 -7.65 10.87 -6.27
N PHE A 134 -6.66 10.46 -5.49
CA PHE A 134 -6.06 9.13 -5.57
C PHE A 134 -5.65 8.66 -4.17
N ARG A 135 -5.54 7.34 -4.01
CA ARG A 135 -5.13 6.72 -2.75
C ARG A 135 -3.93 5.83 -2.99
N VAL A 136 -2.96 5.89 -2.09
CA VAL A 136 -1.81 4.99 -2.14
C VAL A 136 -2.22 3.63 -1.57
N ALA A 137 -1.92 2.57 -2.30
CA ALA A 137 -2.22 1.21 -1.89
C ALA A 137 -1.56 0.89 -0.54
N PRO A 138 -2.27 0.33 0.44
CA PRO A 138 -1.64 -0.16 1.65
C PRO A 138 -0.84 -1.42 1.32
N LYS A 139 0.35 -1.56 1.88
CA LYS A 139 1.06 -2.84 1.85
C LYS A 139 0.29 -3.87 2.66
N ARG A 140 0.11 -5.03 2.10
CA ARG A 140 -0.59 -6.14 2.73
C ARG A 140 0.35 -7.32 2.83
N ALA A 141 0.20 -8.07 3.92
CA ALA A 141 0.87 -9.33 4.14
C ALA A 141 -0.12 -10.34 4.71
N ALA A 142 -0.07 -11.55 4.23
CA ALA A 142 -0.85 -12.68 4.73
C ALA A 142 0.06 -13.86 4.98
N LEU A 143 -0.05 -14.46 6.17
CA LEU A 143 0.63 -15.69 6.53
C LEU A 143 -0.37 -16.83 6.39
N VAL A 144 -0.08 -17.77 5.53
CA VAL A 144 -0.91 -18.94 5.26
C VAL A 144 -0.15 -20.18 5.73
N ILE A 145 -0.76 -20.97 6.58
CA ILE A 145 -0.22 -22.29 6.99
C ILE A 145 -0.81 -23.34 6.06
N ASP A 146 0.04 -23.98 5.28
CA ASP A 146 -0.36 -25.03 4.33
C ASP A 146 -0.46 -26.39 5.04
N GLY A 147 0.35 -26.65 6.07
CA GLY A 147 0.26 -27.90 6.79
C GLY A 147 1.28 -28.07 7.90
N VAL A 148 1.06 -29.14 8.67
CA VAL A 148 1.96 -29.62 9.72
C VAL A 148 2.39 -31.04 9.36
N LYS A 149 3.70 -31.26 9.28
CA LYS A 149 4.28 -32.58 8.99
C LYS A 149 4.95 -33.17 10.22
N ILE A 150 4.64 -34.40 10.55
CA ILE A 150 5.33 -35.15 11.63
C ILE A 150 6.66 -35.64 11.06
N LEU A 151 7.74 -35.43 11.81
CA LEU A 151 9.07 -35.90 11.40
C LEU A 151 9.18 -37.40 11.62
N ARG A 152 9.37 -38.16 10.55
CA ARG A 152 9.35 -39.65 10.59
C ARG A 152 10.39 -40.25 11.54
N GLN A 153 11.56 -39.60 11.67
CA GLN A 153 12.65 -40.09 12.56
C GLN A 153 12.50 -39.64 14.03
N SER A 154 11.60 -38.70 14.30
CA SER A 154 11.34 -38.12 15.60
C SER A 154 9.86 -37.75 15.68
N PRO A 155 8.98 -38.74 15.99
CA PRO A 155 7.52 -38.50 15.93
C PRO A 155 7.01 -37.48 16.97
N GLU A 156 7.81 -37.17 17.99
CA GLU A 156 7.58 -36.08 18.93
C GLU A 156 7.81 -34.70 18.37
N LEU A 157 8.42 -34.64 17.16
CA LEU A 157 8.71 -33.40 16.46
C LEU A 157 7.86 -33.26 15.19
N ALA A 158 7.62 -32.00 14.83
CA ALA A 158 6.90 -31.64 13.62
C ALA A 158 7.62 -30.49 12.89
N SER A 159 7.25 -30.28 11.65
CA SER A 159 7.51 -29.05 10.91
C SER A 159 6.18 -28.41 10.50
N VAL A 160 6.16 -27.09 10.42
CA VAL A 160 5.06 -26.32 9.84
C VAL A 160 5.54 -25.78 8.49
N GLU A 161 4.74 -25.96 7.47
CA GLU A 161 4.97 -25.37 6.15
C GLU A 161 3.88 -24.36 5.85
N GLY A 162 4.26 -23.31 5.14
CA GLY A 162 3.31 -22.26 4.80
C GLY A 162 3.87 -21.28 3.79
N ARG A 163 3.08 -20.27 3.51
CA ARG A 163 3.40 -19.19 2.58
C ARG A 163 3.17 -17.84 3.24
N LEU A 164 4.10 -16.94 3.00
CA LEU A 164 3.94 -15.51 3.22
C LEU A 164 3.61 -14.88 1.88
N VAL A 165 2.45 -14.22 1.80
CA VAL A 165 1.98 -13.53 0.60
C VAL A 165 2.06 -12.03 0.87
N LEU A 166 2.86 -11.32 0.09
CA LEU A 166 3.04 -9.87 0.17
C LEU A 166 2.40 -9.21 -1.05
N SER A 167 1.90 -7.99 -0.88
CA SER A 167 1.36 -7.17 -1.98
C SER A 167 2.42 -6.68 -2.97
N GLU A 168 3.70 -6.85 -2.64
CA GLU A 168 4.85 -6.50 -3.47
C GLU A 168 5.96 -7.55 -3.29
N SER A 169 6.82 -7.69 -4.30
CA SER A 169 8.01 -8.54 -4.18
C SER A 169 9.12 -7.79 -3.45
N LEU A 170 9.71 -8.45 -2.46
CA LEU A 170 10.85 -7.96 -1.71
C LEU A 170 12.02 -8.94 -1.83
N PRO A 171 13.26 -8.51 -1.62
CA PRO A 171 14.41 -9.40 -1.48
C PRO A 171 14.20 -10.40 -0.34
N GLU A 172 14.66 -11.65 -0.53
CA GLU A 172 14.45 -12.74 0.44
C GLU A 172 15.03 -12.45 1.83
N ASN A 173 16.16 -11.76 1.89
CA ASN A 173 16.75 -11.33 3.15
C ASN A 173 15.86 -10.34 3.94
N GLU A 174 15.18 -9.42 3.26
CA GLU A 174 14.25 -8.49 3.91
C GLU A 174 13.00 -9.23 4.43
N VAL A 175 12.55 -10.24 3.67
CA VAL A 175 11.40 -11.06 4.07
C VAL A 175 11.77 -11.99 5.23
N ALA A 176 13.00 -12.52 5.25
CA ALA A 176 13.48 -13.35 6.36
C ALA A 176 13.47 -12.60 7.70
N ASP A 177 13.82 -11.32 7.68
CA ASP A 177 13.80 -10.46 8.88
C ASP A 177 12.38 -10.15 9.39
N MET A 178 11.36 -10.39 8.58
CA MET A 178 9.95 -10.22 8.99
C MET A 178 9.39 -11.42 9.74
N LEU A 179 10.03 -12.58 9.63
CA LEU A 179 9.54 -13.83 10.22
C LEU A 179 10.35 -14.19 11.45
N PHE A 180 9.66 -14.47 12.53
CA PHE A 180 10.26 -15.07 13.72
C PHE A 180 9.35 -16.13 14.32
N SER A 181 9.94 -17.08 15.00
CA SER A 181 9.24 -18.15 15.69
C SER A 181 9.55 -18.06 17.19
N GLU A 182 8.50 -18.08 17.99
CA GLU A 182 8.59 -18.02 19.45
C GLU A 182 7.98 -19.27 20.06
N GLY A 183 8.69 -19.93 20.97
CA GLY A 183 8.19 -21.15 21.62
C GLY A 183 9.02 -21.59 22.81
N ALA A 184 8.42 -22.41 23.67
CA ALA A 184 8.95 -22.79 24.97
C ALA A 184 10.17 -23.75 24.96
N SER A 185 10.60 -24.27 23.83
CA SER A 185 11.64 -25.29 23.73
C SER A 185 12.53 -25.14 22.51
N GLY A 186 13.50 -24.25 22.61
CA GLY A 186 14.57 -24.13 21.64
C GLY A 186 14.19 -23.30 20.39
N ALA A 187 15.21 -22.81 19.70
CA ALA A 187 15.04 -22.04 18.48
C ALA A 187 14.69 -22.95 17.29
N ALA A 188 13.43 -23.01 16.93
CA ALA A 188 13.04 -23.58 15.65
C ALA A 188 13.65 -22.72 14.53
N LYS A 189 14.25 -23.35 13.53
CA LYS A 189 14.78 -22.67 12.37
C LYS A 189 13.66 -22.39 11.38
N ILE A 190 13.62 -21.15 10.90
CA ILE A 190 12.78 -20.77 9.77
C ILE A 190 13.65 -20.87 8.52
N SER A 191 13.20 -21.67 7.56
CA SER A 191 13.75 -21.69 6.22
C SER A 191 12.77 -20.98 5.30
N LEU A 192 13.28 -20.08 4.48
CA LEU A 192 12.50 -19.27 3.55
C LEU A 192 13.04 -19.47 2.14
N LYS A 193 12.18 -19.47 1.15
CA LYS A 193 12.56 -19.40 -0.26
C LYS A 193 11.49 -18.63 -1.05
N THR A 194 11.91 -17.97 -2.11
CA THR A 194 11.00 -17.31 -3.04
C THR A 194 10.12 -18.36 -3.73
N GLY A 195 8.82 -18.14 -3.73
CA GLY A 195 7.85 -18.98 -4.45
C GLY A 195 7.85 -18.72 -5.95
N SER A 196 6.99 -19.43 -6.66
CA SER A 196 6.86 -19.31 -8.13
C SER A 196 6.14 -18.02 -8.57
N GLU A 197 5.37 -17.40 -7.70
CA GLU A 197 4.61 -16.19 -7.95
C GLU A 197 5.26 -14.98 -7.28
N ALA A 198 5.16 -13.81 -7.92
CA ALA A 198 5.68 -12.57 -7.36
C ALA A 198 5.01 -12.23 -6.01
N GLY A 199 5.81 -11.90 -5.00
CA GLY A 199 5.32 -11.60 -3.65
C GLY A 199 4.93 -12.82 -2.82
N VAL A 200 5.11 -14.05 -3.33
CA VAL A 200 4.88 -15.28 -2.56
C VAL A 200 6.21 -15.87 -2.10
N TYR A 201 6.29 -16.18 -0.82
CA TYR A 201 7.46 -16.79 -0.17
C TYR A 201 7.02 -18.02 0.59
N GLU A 202 7.63 -19.15 0.26
CA GLU A 202 7.40 -20.40 0.98
C GLU A 202 8.30 -20.46 2.19
N PHE A 203 7.76 -20.85 3.33
CA PHE A 203 8.55 -21.02 4.55
C PHE A 203 8.30 -22.37 5.18
N SER A 204 9.30 -22.84 5.93
CA SER A 204 9.14 -23.96 6.83
C SER A 204 9.75 -23.63 8.19
N VAL A 205 9.11 -24.09 9.26
CA VAL A 205 9.58 -23.94 10.64
C VAL A 205 9.80 -25.32 11.24
N SER A 206 11.04 -25.63 11.61
CA SER A 206 11.42 -26.97 12.10
C SER A 206 12.69 -26.89 12.99
N PRO A 207 12.86 -27.78 13.98
CA PRO A 207 11.86 -28.69 14.52
C PRO A 207 10.91 -27.97 15.51
N LEU A 208 9.68 -28.43 15.59
CA LEU A 208 8.70 -28.01 16.56
C LEU A 208 8.31 -29.18 17.46
N ASN A 209 8.27 -28.97 18.77
CA ASN A 209 7.78 -30.00 19.69
C ASN A 209 6.26 -30.13 19.56
N ARG A 210 5.82 -31.37 19.36
CA ARG A 210 4.39 -31.71 19.45
C ARG A 210 4.00 -31.75 20.93
N ARG A 211 2.90 -31.09 21.28
CA ARG A 211 2.27 -31.31 22.58
C ARG A 211 1.74 -32.73 22.61
N LYS A 212 2.10 -33.50 23.63
CA LYS A 212 1.30 -34.67 23.96
C LYS A 212 0.01 -34.10 24.54
N ASP A 213 -1.11 -34.41 23.90
CA ASP A 213 -2.41 -34.20 24.56
C ASP A 213 -2.37 -35.09 25.79
N ASP A 214 -2.55 -34.48 26.94
CA ASP A 214 -2.75 -35.26 28.19
C ASP A 214 -4.11 -35.97 28.00
N ASP A 215 -4.08 -37.31 27.93
CA ASP A 215 -5.25 -38.18 27.94
C ASP A 215 -6.05 -37.99 29.23
#